data_48daf367b8073232a28cbdcf6ff95b7a
#
_entry.id   48daf367b8073232a28cbdcf6ff95b7a
#
_cell.length_a   1.000
_cell.length_b   1.000
_cell.length_c   1.000
_cell.angle_alpha   90.00
_cell.angle_beta   90.00
_cell.angle_gamma   90.00
#
_symmetry.space_group_name_H-M   'P 1'
#
loop_
_entity.id
_entity.type
_entity.pdbx_description
1 polymer ?
#
loop_
_entity_poly.entity_id
_entity_poly.type
_entity_poly.pdbx_seq_one_letter_code
_entity_poly.pdbx_strand_id
1 'polypeptide(L)'
;MICRKGGLQMLLHFVPINVFRETPQVSFFDAGVNGSNGADVVIHHKNAISPPDDGNFEQYYIHNHQVDHNLVIEGSRKFTLINPKWDEPHHVIFLNRAMGALQIPIGTYHRSESGKEGSIVLNQATRDDLFDQRKEFSPVSLRSNKQLRKARQAYHVYWI
;
A
#
# COMPACT_ATOMS: atom_id res chain seq x y z
N MET A 1 2.77 -27.21 18.82
CA MET A 1 4.09 -26.54 18.74
C MET A 1 4.52 -26.58 17.29
N ILE A 2 4.22 -25.55 16.49
CA ILE A 2 4.56 -25.48 15.07
C ILE A 2 5.93 -24.81 15.01
N CYS A 3 6.94 -25.58 14.63
CA CYS A 3 8.31 -25.11 14.41
C CYS A 3 8.32 -24.17 13.21
N ARG A 4 8.38 -22.85 13.41
CA ARG A 4 8.52 -21.85 12.36
C ARG A 4 9.99 -21.84 11.92
N LYS A 5 10.26 -22.28 10.71
CA LYS A 5 11.55 -22.05 10.04
C LYS A 5 11.72 -20.53 9.90
N GLY A 6 12.86 -20.00 10.30
CA GLY A 6 13.15 -18.58 10.40
C GLY A 6 13.04 -17.82 9.06
N GLY A 7 11.83 -17.46 8.71
CA GLY A 7 11.52 -16.44 7.72
C GLY A 7 11.27 -15.12 8.44
N LEU A 8 11.48 -14.01 7.75
CA LEU A 8 11.19 -12.67 8.26
C LEU A 8 9.67 -12.53 8.38
N GLN A 9 9.12 -12.81 9.57
CA GLN A 9 7.70 -12.57 9.82
C GLN A 9 7.48 -11.05 9.84
N MET A 10 7.05 -10.50 8.72
CA MET A 10 6.64 -9.12 8.70
C MET A 10 5.16 -9.03 9.05
N LEU A 11 4.88 -8.44 10.19
CA LEU A 11 3.54 -8.02 10.54
C LEU A 11 3.25 -6.75 9.72
N LEU A 12 2.08 -6.69 9.08
CA LEU A 12 1.60 -5.46 8.49
C LEU A 12 1.52 -4.39 9.58
N HIS A 13 2.02 -3.22 9.29
CA HIS A 13 2.09 -2.12 10.22
C HIS A 13 1.12 -1.01 9.82
N PHE A 14 0.30 -0.59 10.78
CA PHE A 14 -0.63 0.54 10.63
C PHE A 14 -0.27 1.61 11.67
N VAL A 15 -0.12 2.85 11.20
CA VAL A 15 0.02 4.00 12.10
C VAL A 15 -1.38 4.51 12.42
N PRO A 16 -1.82 4.48 13.69
CA PRO A 16 -3.18 4.87 14.05
C PRO A 16 -3.43 6.36 13.81
N ILE A 17 -4.67 6.70 13.47
CA ILE A 17 -5.08 8.10 13.42
C ILE A 17 -5.22 8.68 14.83
N ASN A 18 -4.90 9.95 14.96
CA ASN A 18 -5.15 10.77 16.12
C ASN A 18 -6.25 11.79 15.78
N VAL A 19 -7.44 11.60 16.31
CA VAL A 19 -8.54 12.57 16.18
C VAL A 19 -8.44 13.56 17.32
N PHE A 20 -8.00 14.77 17.06
CA PHE A 20 -7.78 15.78 18.10
C PHE A 20 -8.90 16.83 18.17
N ARG A 21 -9.79 16.86 17.22
CA ARG A 21 -11.02 17.66 17.25
C ARG A 21 -12.09 17.07 16.36
N GLU A 22 -13.28 16.94 16.88
CA GLU A 22 -14.43 16.48 16.12
C GLU A 22 -15.70 17.24 16.51
N THR A 23 -16.44 17.68 15.51
CA THR A 23 -17.77 18.25 15.63
C THR A 23 -18.68 17.58 14.60
N PRO A 24 -20.02 17.77 14.67
CA PRO A 24 -20.89 17.23 13.63
C PRO A 24 -20.61 17.70 12.20
N GLN A 25 -19.83 18.78 12.05
CA GLN A 25 -19.51 19.38 10.76
C GLN A 25 -18.04 19.24 10.35
N VAL A 26 -17.13 19.06 11.31
CA VAL A 26 -15.69 19.13 11.06
C VAL A 26 -14.95 18.10 11.91
N SER A 27 -14.06 17.34 11.27
CA SER A 27 -13.13 16.44 11.94
C SER A 27 -11.70 16.88 11.65
N PHE A 28 -10.87 16.96 12.71
CA PHE A 28 -9.43 17.18 12.60
C PHE A 28 -8.71 15.92 13.08
N PHE A 29 -7.93 15.32 12.20
CA PHE A 29 -7.16 14.12 12.51
C PHE A 29 -5.84 14.09 11.74
N ASP A 30 -4.89 13.36 12.26
CA ASP A 30 -3.63 13.03 11.59
C ASP A 30 -3.24 11.56 11.81
N ALA A 31 -2.22 11.12 11.09
CA ALA A 31 -1.45 9.94 11.45
C ALA A 31 0.00 10.41 11.61
N GLY A 32 0.50 10.39 12.83
CA GLY A 32 1.82 10.90 13.17
C GLY A 32 2.95 10.02 12.60
N VAL A 33 3.24 10.18 11.32
CA VAL A 33 4.32 9.44 10.64
C VAL A 33 5.63 10.18 10.84
N ASN A 34 6.48 9.65 11.71
CA ASN A 34 7.78 10.22 11.99
C ASN A 34 8.71 10.13 10.77
N GLY A 35 9.40 11.22 10.46
CA GLY A 35 10.39 11.29 9.39
C GLY A 35 9.79 11.39 7.98
N SER A 36 8.48 11.56 7.84
CA SER A 36 7.87 11.83 6.53
C SER A 36 8.44 13.12 5.93
N ASN A 37 8.91 13.02 4.70
CA ASN A 37 9.47 14.13 3.92
C ASN A 37 8.82 14.27 2.53
N GLY A 38 7.75 13.55 2.29
CA GLY A 38 6.92 13.62 1.09
C GLY A 38 5.44 13.45 1.43
N ALA A 39 4.59 14.16 0.71
CA ALA A 39 3.14 14.05 0.86
C ALA A 39 2.50 13.96 -0.53
N ASP A 40 2.04 12.77 -0.88
CA ASP A 40 1.37 12.53 -2.15
C ASP A 40 -0.14 12.39 -1.91
N VAL A 41 -0.93 13.22 -2.56
CA VAL A 41 -2.38 13.06 -2.59
C VAL A 41 -2.75 12.24 -3.81
N VAL A 42 -3.35 11.08 -3.60
CA VAL A 42 -3.72 10.16 -4.66
C VAL A 42 -5.24 10.05 -4.75
N ILE A 43 -5.81 10.59 -5.81
CA ILE A 43 -7.24 10.62 -6.07
C ILE A 43 -7.57 9.50 -7.06
N HIS A 44 -8.30 8.51 -6.61
CA HIS A 44 -8.90 7.51 -7.47
C HIS A 44 -10.32 7.91 -7.84
N HIS A 45 -10.56 8.08 -9.11
CA HIS A 45 -11.91 8.19 -9.63
C HIS A 45 -12.60 6.82 -9.63
N LYS A 46 -13.83 6.80 -10.02
CA LYS A 46 -14.68 5.62 -10.11
C LYS A 46 -13.96 4.41 -10.74
N ASN A 47 -13.93 3.31 -10.02
CA ASN A 47 -13.33 2.03 -10.43
C ASN A 47 -11.87 2.11 -10.88
N ALA A 48 -11.12 3.09 -10.38
CA ALA A 48 -9.72 3.26 -10.74
C ALA A 48 -8.85 2.09 -10.26
N ILE A 49 -7.87 1.75 -11.06
CA ILE A 49 -6.82 0.75 -10.77
C ILE A 49 -5.47 1.42 -10.97
N SER A 50 -4.58 1.32 -10.00
CA SER A 50 -3.25 1.91 -10.06
C SER A 50 -2.17 0.93 -9.56
N PRO A 51 -1.16 0.62 -10.37
CA PRO A 51 -1.03 0.95 -11.78
C PRO A 51 -2.09 0.23 -12.64
N PRO A 52 -2.37 0.72 -13.85
CA PRO A 52 -3.29 0.04 -14.76
C PRO A 52 -2.72 -1.31 -15.19
N ASP A 53 -3.60 -2.19 -15.70
CA ASP A 53 -3.17 -3.48 -16.21
C ASP A 53 -2.37 -3.32 -17.53
N ASP A 54 -1.47 -4.28 -17.76
CA ASP A 54 -0.76 -4.47 -19.03
C ASP A 54 -1.48 -5.57 -19.83
N GLY A 55 -2.47 -5.18 -20.61
CA GLY A 55 -3.39 -6.11 -21.26
C GLY A 55 -4.14 -6.96 -20.24
N ASN A 56 -3.92 -8.27 -20.25
CA ASN A 56 -4.51 -9.21 -19.30
C ASN A 56 -3.64 -9.45 -18.05
N PHE A 57 -2.56 -8.69 -17.88
CA PHE A 57 -1.63 -8.88 -16.79
C PHE A 57 -1.70 -7.71 -15.80
N GLU A 58 -1.85 -8.03 -14.52
CA GLU A 58 -1.73 -7.05 -13.45
C GLU A 58 -0.33 -6.42 -13.47
N GLN A 59 -0.26 -5.14 -13.15
CA GLN A 59 0.97 -4.43 -12.88
C GLN A 59 1.03 -3.97 -11.43
N TYR A 60 2.26 -3.77 -10.94
CA TYR A 60 2.55 -3.36 -9.58
C TYR A 60 3.62 -2.29 -9.58
N TYR A 61 3.56 -1.35 -8.63
CA TYR A 61 4.69 -0.52 -8.25
C TYR A 61 5.57 -1.26 -7.24
N ILE A 62 6.84 -0.92 -7.22
CA ILE A 62 7.80 -1.31 -6.19
C ILE A 62 8.70 -0.12 -5.90
N HIS A 63 8.83 0.25 -4.63
CA HIS A 63 9.70 1.34 -4.22
C HIS A 63 10.95 0.78 -3.55
N ASN A 64 12.11 1.25 -4.00
CA ASN A 64 13.40 0.89 -3.42
C ASN A 64 13.96 2.01 -2.53
N HIS A 65 13.45 3.23 -2.68
CA HIS A 65 13.93 4.45 -2.02
C HIS A 65 12.79 5.25 -1.38
N GLN A 66 11.65 4.62 -1.18
CA GLN A 66 10.49 5.22 -0.53
C GLN A 66 9.76 4.18 0.32
N VAL A 67 9.44 4.57 1.54
CA VAL A 67 8.45 3.87 2.38
C VAL A 67 7.14 4.64 2.30
N ASP A 68 6.07 3.96 1.95
CA ASP A 68 4.74 4.56 1.94
C ASP A 68 4.04 4.45 3.28
N HIS A 69 3.22 5.46 3.60
CA HIS A 69 2.25 5.41 4.69
C HIS A 69 0.92 5.96 4.15
N ASN A 70 0.07 5.06 3.69
CA ASN A 70 -1.18 5.41 2.99
C ASN A 70 -2.34 5.56 3.97
N LEU A 71 -2.84 6.77 4.14
CA LEU A 71 -4.01 7.12 4.95
C LEU A 71 -5.21 7.41 4.05
N VAL A 72 -6.29 6.66 4.18
CA VAL A 72 -7.54 6.96 3.48
C VAL A 72 -8.19 8.18 4.10
N ILE A 73 -8.36 9.23 3.30
CA ILE A 73 -9.05 10.47 3.68
C ILE A 73 -10.55 10.33 3.40
N GLU A 74 -10.88 9.76 2.24
CA GLU A 74 -12.27 9.58 1.81
C GLU A 74 -12.45 8.24 1.09
N GLY A 75 -13.55 7.56 1.37
CA GLY A 75 -13.89 6.28 0.79
C GLY A 75 -13.13 5.10 1.41
N SER A 76 -12.85 4.11 0.60
CA SER A 76 -12.03 2.95 0.94
C SER A 76 -11.21 2.53 -0.27
N ARG A 77 -10.08 1.90 -0.02
CA ARG A 77 -9.19 1.46 -1.09
C ARG A 77 -8.68 0.04 -0.81
N LYS A 78 -8.83 -0.83 -1.80
CA LYS A 78 -8.22 -2.15 -1.77
C LYS A 78 -6.75 -2.03 -2.15
N PHE A 79 -5.87 -2.48 -1.28
CA PHE A 79 -4.45 -2.65 -1.57
C PHE A 79 -4.12 -4.13 -1.72
N THR A 80 -3.33 -4.45 -2.73
CA THR A 80 -2.69 -5.76 -2.85
C THR A 80 -1.19 -5.56 -2.66
N LEU A 81 -0.63 -6.22 -1.64
CA LEU A 81 0.79 -6.20 -1.31
C LEU A 81 1.39 -7.56 -1.58
N ILE A 82 2.52 -7.59 -2.28
CA ILE A 82 3.26 -8.81 -2.56
C ILE A 82 4.74 -8.58 -2.24
N ASN A 83 5.27 -9.41 -1.35
CA ASN A 83 6.70 -9.43 -1.12
C ASN A 83 7.19 -10.88 -1.08
N PRO A 84 7.95 -11.31 -2.11
CA PRO A 84 8.42 -12.70 -2.20
C PRO A 84 9.31 -13.17 -1.04
N LYS A 85 9.80 -12.23 -0.23
CA LYS A 85 10.66 -12.53 0.93
C LYS A 85 9.87 -12.78 2.22
N TRP A 86 8.57 -12.50 2.23
CA TRP A 86 7.72 -12.73 3.40
C TRP A 86 7.27 -14.18 3.48
N ASP A 87 7.03 -14.67 4.70
CA ASP A 87 6.48 -16.01 4.92
C ASP A 87 5.09 -16.15 4.30
N GLU A 88 4.28 -15.11 4.42
CA GLU A 88 2.99 -14.93 3.73
C GLU A 88 3.18 -13.83 2.68
N PRO A 89 3.51 -14.18 1.44
CA PRO A 89 3.98 -13.20 0.47
C PRO A 89 2.90 -12.32 -0.13
N HIS A 90 1.62 -12.66 0.03
CA HIS A 90 0.50 -11.99 -0.63
C HIS A 90 -0.58 -11.56 0.36
N HIS A 91 -0.80 -10.25 0.46
CA HIS A 91 -1.81 -9.65 1.34
C HIS A 91 -2.77 -8.78 0.55
N VAL A 92 -4.06 -8.88 0.88
CA VAL A 92 -5.13 -8.01 0.36
C VAL A 92 -5.76 -7.26 1.53
N ILE A 93 -5.70 -5.93 1.47
CA ILE A 93 -6.16 -5.05 2.54
C ILE A 93 -7.26 -4.14 1.98
N PHE A 94 -8.42 -4.12 2.64
CA PHE A 94 -9.48 -3.16 2.37
C PHE A 94 -9.34 -1.98 3.33
N LEU A 95 -8.45 -1.05 2.96
CA LEU A 95 -8.05 0.07 3.81
C LEU A 95 -9.15 1.13 3.87
N ASN A 96 -9.49 1.52 5.10
CA ASN A 96 -10.32 2.68 5.41
C ASN A 96 -9.62 3.55 6.45
N ARG A 97 -10.18 4.74 6.70
CA ARG A 97 -9.59 5.71 7.65
C ARG A 97 -9.38 5.14 9.05
N ALA A 98 -10.33 4.36 9.56
CA ALA A 98 -10.29 3.83 10.92
C ALA A 98 -9.12 2.88 11.18
N MET A 99 -8.58 2.26 10.12
CA MET A 99 -7.41 1.39 10.23
C MET A 99 -6.09 2.16 10.39
N GLY A 100 -6.09 3.47 10.16
CA GLY A 100 -4.89 4.30 10.17
C GLY A 100 -4.11 4.25 8.86
N ALA A 101 -2.86 4.73 8.89
CA ALA A 101 -1.98 4.73 7.73
C ALA A 101 -1.30 3.37 7.56
N LEU A 102 -1.53 2.74 6.41
CA LEU A 102 -0.87 1.47 6.05
C LEU A 102 0.57 1.74 5.63
N GLN A 103 1.53 1.15 6.35
CA GLN A 103 2.92 1.16 5.94
C GLN A 103 3.18 0.13 4.85
N ILE A 104 3.78 0.58 3.75
CA ILE A 104 4.30 -0.30 2.68
C ILE A 104 5.82 -0.15 2.66
N PRO A 105 6.57 -1.16 3.14
CA PRO A 105 8.01 -1.06 3.21
C PRO A 105 8.67 -1.18 1.83
N ILE A 106 9.91 -0.71 1.76
CA ILE A 106 10.79 -0.87 0.61
C ILE A 106 10.79 -2.31 0.12
N GLY A 107 10.82 -2.52 -1.20
CA GLY A 107 10.88 -3.84 -1.82
C GLY A 107 9.57 -4.61 -1.85
N THR A 108 8.46 -3.96 -1.52
CA THR A 108 7.11 -4.55 -1.58
C THR A 108 6.39 -4.12 -2.83
N TYR A 109 6.01 -5.07 -3.66
CA TYR A 109 5.14 -4.82 -4.80
C TYR A 109 3.73 -4.47 -4.31
N HIS A 110 3.15 -3.42 -4.88
CA HIS A 110 1.81 -3.00 -4.49
C HIS A 110 1.02 -2.44 -5.64
N ARG A 111 -0.29 -2.62 -5.56
CA ARG A 111 -1.29 -1.98 -6.43
C ARG A 111 -2.52 -1.64 -5.60
N SER A 112 -3.31 -0.71 -6.07
CA SER A 112 -4.53 -0.32 -5.38
C SER A 112 -5.71 -0.16 -6.33
N GLU A 113 -6.89 -0.42 -5.80
CA GLU A 113 -8.15 -0.38 -6.55
C GLU A 113 -9.21 0.32 -5.72
N SER A 114 -10.04 1.11 -6.39
CA SER A 114 -11.21 1.73 -5.79
C SER A 114 -12.49 1.19 -6.41
N GLY A 115 -13.55 1.17 -5.62
CA GLY A 115 -14.89 0.86 -6.12
C GLY A 115 -15.51 2.03 -6.89
N LYS A 116 -16.82 1.95 -7.10
CA LYS A 116 -17.59 2.92 -7.90
C LYS A 116 -17.61 4.35 -7.34
N GLU A 117 -17.35 4.51 -6.05
CA GLU A 117 -17.31 5.83 -5.40
C GLU A 117 -15.94 6.51 -5.48
N GLY A 118 -14.90 5.78 -5.90
CA GLY A 118 -13.55 6.27 -5.86
C GLY A 118 -12.99 6.34 -4.43
N SER A 119 -11.84 6.98 -4.26
CA SER A 119 -11.25 7.24 -2.94
C SER A 119 -10.15 8.29 -3.01
N ILE A 120 -9.85 8.90 -1.87
CA ILE A 120 -8.74 9.84 -1.69
C ILE A 120 -7.80 9.28 -0.62
N VAL A 121 -6.53 9.20 -0.95
CA VAL A 121 -5.46 8.74 -0.05
C VAL A 121 -4.39 9.80 0.05
N LEU A 122 -3.93 10.05 1.27
CA LEU A 122 -2.70 10.79 1.55
C LEU A 122 -1.59 9.78 1.85
N ASN A 123 -0.54 9.79 1.04
CA ASN A 123 0.68 9.04 1.32
C ASN A 123 1.70 9.95 2.00
N GLN A 124 1.97 9.70 3.27
CA GLN A 124 3.04 10.35 4.03
C GLN A 124 4.33 9.56 3.82
N ALA A 125 5.01 9.83 2.71
CA ALA A 125 6.18 9.08 2.29
C ALA A 125 7.45 9.47 3.06
N THR A 126 8.33 8.48 3.26
CA THR A 126 9.71 8.70 3.71
C THR A 126 10.64 8.29 2.59
N ARG A 127 11.44 9.24 2.09
CA ARG A 127 12.32 9.10 0.93
C ARG A 127 13.76 9.28 1.35
N ASP A 128 14.66 8.45 0.83
CA ASP A 128 16.09 8.63 0.96
C ASP A 128 16.68 9.51 -0.17
N ASP A 129 17.99 9.78 -0.12
CA ASP A 129 18.67 10.67 -1.07
C ASP A 129 18.77 10.08 -2.50
N LEU A 130 18.47 8.81 -2.68
CA LEU A 130 18.49 8.13 -3.98
C LEU A 130 17.12 8.06 -4.64
N PHE A 131 16.10 8.63 -4.02
CA PHE A 131 14.75 8.66 -4.57
C PHE A 131 14.71 9.37 -5.93
N ASP A 132 14.19 8.67 -6.93
CA ASP A 132 13.95 9.20 -8.28
C ASP A 132 12.51 8.86 -8.67
N GLN A 133 11.65 9.86 -8.71
CA GLN A 133 10.22 9.70 -8.97
C GLN A 133 9.93 8.89 -10.25
N ARG A 134 10.71 9.07 -11.30
CA ARG A 134 10.47 8.36 -12.57
C ARG A 134 10.76 6.87 -12.44
N LYS A 135 11.77 6.50 -11.67
CA LYS A 135 12.16 5.09 -11.45
C LYS A 135 11.20 4.43 -10.45
N GLU A 136 10.89 5.12 -9.36
CA GLU A 136 10.03 4.59 -8.29
C GLU A 136 8.59 4.33 -8.76
N PHE A 137 8.10 5.09 -9.73
CA PHE A 137 6.75 4.95 -10.29
C PHE A 137 6.71 4.28 -11.67
N SER A 138 7.69 3.44 -11.98
CA SER A 138 7.68 2.58 -13.17
C SER A 138 6.99 1.26 -12.84
N PRO A 139 5.87 0.91 -13.53
CA PRO A 139 5.15 -0.31 -13.24
C PRO A 139 5.92 -1.57 -13.62
N VAL A 140 5.74 -2.62 -12.84
CA VAL A 140 6.28 -3.96 -13.11
C VAL A 140 5.11 -4.90 -13.45
N SER A 141 5.14 -5.49 -14.64
CA SER A 141 4.09 -6.38 -15.12
C SER A 141 4.33 -7.83 -14.66
N LEU A 142 3.25 -8.53 -14.30
CA LEU A 142 3.29 -9.98 -14.10
C LEU A 142 3.76 -10.73 -15.35
N ARG A 143 3.58 -10.14 -16.53
CA ARG A 143 4.02 -10.73 -17.82
C ARG A 143 5.52 -11.02 -17.80
N SER A 144 6.33 -10.09 -17.30
CA SER A 144 7.80 -10.11 -17.37
C SER A 144 8.51 -10.53 -16.08
N ASN A 145 7.79 -10.66 -14.96
CA ASN A 145 8.38 -10.95 -13.66
C ASN A 145 7.92 -12.31 -13.10
N LYS A 146 8.76 -13.34 -13.28
CA LYS A 146 8.46 -14.70 -12.86
C LYS A 146 8.34 -14.85 -11.34
N GLN A 147 9.19 -14.16 -10.58
CA GLN A 147 9.19 -14.21 -9.12
C GLN A 147 7.91 -13.59 -8.56
N LEU A 148 7.52 -12.45 -9.10
CA LEU A 148 6.26 -11.79 -8.73
C LEU A 148 5.05 -12.65 -9.08
N ARG A 149 5.01 -13.28 -10.26
CA ARG A 149 3.93 -14.23 -10.62
C ARG A 149 3.80 -15.36 -9.61
N LYS A 150 4.92 -15.96 -9.23
CA LYS A 150 4.94 -17.06 -8.25
C LYS A 150 4.38 -16.60 -6.90
N ALA A 151 4.83 -15.45 -6.40
CA ALA A 151 4.38 -14.90 -5.14
C ALA A 151 2.89 -14.49 -5.20
N ARG A 152 2.42 -13.96 -6.33
CA ARG A 152 1.01 -13.60 -6.57
C ARG A 152 0.07 -14.82 -6.49
N GLN A 153 0.53 -15.99 -6.90
CA GLN A 153 -0.22 -17.24 -6.86
C GLN A 153 -0.19 -17.94 -5.50
N ALA A 154 0.67 -17.51 -4.59
CA ALA A 154 0.74 -18.06 -3.25
C ALA A 154 -0.54 -17.75 -2.45
N TYR A 155 -0.70 -18.45 -1.32
CA TYR A 155 -1.79 -18.17 -0.37
C TYR A 155 -1.77 -16.68 0.03
N HIS A 156 -2.94 -16.06 0.05
CA HIS A 156 -3.07 -14.67 0.42
C HIS A 156 -3.91 -14.48 1.68
N VAL A 157 -3.58 -13.45 2.44
CA VAL A 157 -4.25 -13.06 3.68
C VAL A 157 -5.12 -11.85 3.38
N TYR A 158 -6.40 -11.91 3.81
CA TYR A 158 -7.32 -10.78 3.73
C TYR A 158 -7.35 -10.02 5.06
N TRP A 159 -7.32 -8.71 4.96
CA TRP A 159 -7.46 -7.79 6.09
C TRP A 159 -8.70 -6.92 5.87
N ILE A 160 -9.63 -7.02 6.80
CA ILE A 160 -10.93 -6.33 6.75
C ILE A 160 -10.94 -5.23 7.81
#